data_7f2ef43bbea3cd8abb3d70dd91b7194b
#
_entry.id   7f2ef43bbea3cd8abb3d70dd91b7194b
#
_cell.length_a   1.000
_cell.length_b   1.000
_cell.length_c   1.000
_cell.angle_alpha   90.00
_cell.angle_beta   90.00
_cell.angle_gamma   90.00
#
_symmetry.space_group_name_H-M   'P 1'
#
loop_
_entity.id
_entity.type
_entity.pdbx_description
1 polymer ?
#
loop_
_entity_poly.entity_id
_entity_poly.type
_entity_poly.pdbx_seq_one_letter_code
_entity_poly.pdbx_strand_id
1 'polypeptide(L)'
;MAVALAFLTPLKEVKPYIAEVDQVTGQVNIVSAVGDDKIKLTYQSLVDASNLANFVVERESYDWNSIQNSLDQVKLRSTPSVYESMRRFIVESPNSPLVLLAKDKVMKVGITSKPIVDSNKGVGTVRFYKAVTDGTGKPIPGYPITHWQATITFDYEHKLRTDDDYINNPLGFNVTSYRVDQESQK
;
A
#
# COMPACT_ATOMS: atom_id res chain seq x y z
N MET A 1 38.24 51.74 15.70
CA MET A 1 38.43 50.29 15.71
C MET A 1 37.17 49.63 16.28
N ALA A 2 36.12 49.50 15.47
CA ALA A 2 34.86 48.83 15.86
C ALA A 2 34.09 48.33 14.63
N VAL A 3 34.74 47.50 13.79
CA VAL A 3 34.08 46.95 12.55
C VAL A 3 34.28 45.42 12.52
N ALA A 4 34.83 44.77 13.50
CA ALA A 4 35.21 43.35 13.46
C ALA A 4 34.24 42.40 14.23
N LEU A 5 33.05 42.84 14.65
CA LEU A 5 32.10 41.99 15.41
C LEU A 5 30.81 41.60 14.65
N ALA A 6 30.71 41.93 13.37
CA ALA A 6 29.47 41.67 12.59
C ALA A 6 29.48 40.39 11.77
N PHE A 7 30.51 39.51 11.86
CA PHE A 7 30.65 38.31 11.04
C PHE A 7 30.67 37.00 11.83
N LEU A 8 30.22 36.98 13.08
CA LEU A 8 30.26 35.79 13.91
C LEU A 8 28.89 35.28 14.34
N THR A 9 27.91 35.19 13.43
CA THR A 9 26.73 34.39 13.73
C THR A 9 26.08 33.85 12.48
N PRO A 10 26.32 32.59 12.08
CA PRO A 10 25.19 31.76 11.79
C PRO A 10 24.73 31.13 13.09
N LEU A 11 23.79 31.76 13.78
CA LEU A 11 23.03 31.11 14.85
C LEU A 11 22.39 29.88 14.25
N LYS A 12 22.85 28.70 14.66
CA LYS A 12 22.24 27.42 14.34
C LYS A 12 20.83 27.46 14.94
N GLU A 13 19.84 27.71 14.07
CA GLU A 13 18.45 27.77 14.45
C GLU A 13 18.02 26.37 14.85
N VAL A 14 17.96 26.10 16.14
CA VAL A 14 17.39 24.86 16.68
C VAL A 14 15.88 25.00 16.56
N LYS A 15 15.27 24.37 15.53
CA LYS A 15 13.82 24.30 15.40
C LYS A 15 13.31 23.24 16.38
N PRO A 16 12.52 23.61 17.40
CA PRO A 16 11.93 22.65 18.29
C PRO A 16 10.86 21.86 17.54
N TYR A 17 10.96 20.53 17.56
CA TYR A 17 9.88 19.66 17.09
C TYR A 17 8.92 19.45 18.27
N ILE A 18 7.66 19.80 18.07
CA ILE A 18 6.60 19.47 19.02
C ILE A 18 5.95 18.19 18.53
N ALA A 19 6.10 17.11 19.28
CA ALA A 19 5.34 15.89 19.06
C ALA A 19 4.07 15.96 19.92
N GLU A 20 2.92 16.07 19.30
CA GLU A 20 1.63 15.95 19.96
C GLU A 20 1.21 14.48 19.92
N VAL A 21 1.11 13.86 21.10
CA VAL A 21 0.62 12.49 21.23
C VAL A 21 -0.84 12.56 21.65
N ASP A 22 -1.74 12.16 20.79
CA ASP A 22 -3.15 11.95 21.16
C ASP A 22 -3.23 10.75 22.11
N GLN A 23 -3.54 11.00 23.37
CA GLN A 23 -3.60 9.97 24.41
C GLN A 23 -4.79 9.01 24.26
N VAL A 24 -5.76 9.32 23.40
CA VAL A 24 -6.95 8.47 23.16
C VAL A 24 -6.71 7.51 22.00
N THR A 25 -6.01 7.97 20.96
CA THR A 25 -5.79 7.20 19.73
C THR A 25 -4.37 6.66 19.58
N GLY A 26 -3.41 7.11 20.42
CA GLY A 26 -2.00 6.77 20.30
C GLY A 26 -1.31 7.40 19.08
N GLN A 27 -1.96 8.31 18.37
CA GLN A 27 -1.39 8.98 17.20
C GLN A 27 -0.31 9.99 17.61
N VAL A 28 0.86 9.83 17.01
CA VAL A 28 1.96 10.80 17.17
C VAL A 28 1.93 11.76 15.98
N ASN A 29 1.50 13.00 16.22
CA ASN A 29 1.57 14.07 15.24
C ASN A 29 2.88 14.86 15.42
N ILE A 30 3.79 14.76 14.47
CA ILE A 30 4.99 15.63 14.44
C ILE A 30 4.57 16.95 13.81
N VAL A 31 4.32 17.95 14.63
CA VAL A 31 4.02 19.31 14.17
C VAL A 31 5.34 20.03 13.89
N SER A 32 5.71 20.15 12.62
CA SER A 32 6.79 21.08 12.23
C SER A 32 6.29 22.51 12.43
N ALA A 33 6.89 23.24 13.36
CA ALA A 33 6.69 24.67 13.46
C ALA A 33 7.45 25.32 12.29
N VAL A 34 6.73 25.82 11.30
CA VAL A 34 7.03 26.78 10.23
C VAL A 34 6.67 26.22 8.83
N GLY A 35 5.65 26.77 8.28
CA GLY A 35 5.30 27.05 6.89
C GLY A 35 6.10 26.36 5.78
N ASP A 36 5.74 25.13 5.49
CA ASP A 36 5.92 24.53 4.19
C ASP A 36 4.73 23.59 3.99
N ASP A 37 4.04 23.69 2.85
CA ASP A 37 2.93 22.82 2.44
C ASP A 37 3.36 21.36 2.23
N LYS A 38 4.35 20.92 2.99
CA LYS A 38 4.77 19.52 3.05
C LYS A 38 3.73 18.75 3.83
N ILE A 39 3.00 17.92 3.12
CA ILE A 39 2.11 16.87 3.58
C ILE A 39 2.58 16.38 4.96
N LYS A 40 1.79 16.66 6.01
CA LYS A 40 2.02 16.11 7.35
C LYS A 40 1.96 14.59 7.25
N LEU A 41 3.12 13.96 7.19
CA LEU A 41 3.23 12.52 7.25
C LEU A 41 2.99 12.11 8.69
N THR A 42 1.77 11.74 9.02
CA THR A 42 1.48 11.12 10.31
C THR A 42 1.99 9.68 10.29
N TYR A 43 2.36 9.14 11.43
CA TYR A 43 2.71 7.72 11.56
C TYR A 43 1.62 6.83 10.96
N GLN A 44 0.35 7.17 11.20
CA GLN A 44 -0.81 6.47 10.64
C GLN A 44 -0.79 6.44 9.11
N SER A 45 -0.54 7.57 8.44
CA SER A 45 -0.50 7.59 6.97
C SER A 45 0.63 6.74 6.36
N LEU A 46 1.72 6.52 7.09
CA LEU A 46 2.79 5.62 6.66
C LEU A 46 2.37 4.15 6.81
N VAL A 47 1.69 3.82 7.91
CA VAL A 47 1.13 2.48 8.14
C VAL A 47 0.08 2.15 7.10
N ASP A 48 -0.86 3.08 6.85
CA ASP A 48 -1.90 2.92 5.82
C ASP A 48 -1.29 2.73 4.44
N ALA A 49 -0.30 3.54 4.06
CA ALA A 49 0.39 3.41 2.78
C ALA A 49 1.06 2.03 2.62
N SER A 50 1.67 1.51 3.69
CA SER A 50 2.27 0.17 3.71
C SER A 50 1.22 -0.93 3.57
N ASN A 51 0.12 -0.84 4.33
CA ASN A 51 -0.97 -1.80 4.25
C ASN A 51 -1.62 -1.84 2.87
N LEU A 52 -1.86 -0.66 2.26
CA LEU A 52 -2.40 -0.54 0.91
C LEU A 52 -1.47 -1.15 -0.15
N ALA A 53 -0.17 -0.86 -0.06
CA ALA A 53 0.82 -1.42 -0.98
C ALA A 53 0.88 -2.96 -0.88
N ASN A 54 0.94 -3.50 0.33
CA ASN A 54 0.95 -4.94 0.58
C ASN A 54 -0.34 -5.60 0.06
N PHE A 55 -1.49 -5.00 0.34
CA PHE A 55 -2.78 -5.52 -0.14
C PHE A 55 -2.84 -5.59 -1.67
N VAL A 56 -2.33 -4.56 -2.38
CA VAL A 56 -2.27 -4.57 -3.86
C VAL A 56 -1.35 -5.67 -4.36
N VAL A 57 -0.18 -5.85 -3.74
CA VAL A 57 0.74 -6.92 -4.12
C VAL A 57 0.10 -8.28 -3.94
N GLU A 58 -0.54 -8.55 -2.79
CA GLU A 58 -1.21 -9.82 -2.51
C GLU A 58 -2.37 -10.10 -3.48
N ARG A 59 -3.15 -9.08 -3.81
CA ARG A 59 -4.32 -9.20 -4.66
C ARG A 59 -4.00 -9.37 -6.14
N GLU A 60 -2.98 -8.66 -6.64
CA GLU A 60 -2.70 -8.51 -8.07
C GLU A 60 -1.55 -9.40 -8.57
N SER A 61 -0.76 -9.98 -7.66
CA SER A 61 0.26 -10.97 -8.01
C SER A 61 -0.37 -12.33 -8.30
N TYR A 62 0.35 -13.15 -9.05
CA TYR A 62 -0.03 -14.53 -9.28
C TYR A 62 1.21 -15.43 -9.31
N ASP A 63 1.19 -16.46 -8.50
CA ASP A 63 2.08 -17.60 -8.55
C ASP A 63 1.28 -18.83 -8.16
N TRP A 64 1.28 -19.86 -8.99
CA TRP A 64 0.55 -21.10 -8.75
C TRP A 64 0.84 -21.71 -7.36
N ASN A 65 2.09 -21.63 -6.90
CA ASN A 65 2.53 -22.26 -5.66
C ASN A 65 2.07 -21.48 -4.42
N SER A 66 1.75 -20.19 -4.54
CA SER A 66 1.38 -19.31 -3.43
C SER A 66 -0.01 -18.69 -3.53
N ILE A 67 -0.77 -18.99 -4.59
CA ILE A 67 -2.08 -18.36 -4.82
C ILE A 67 -3.06 -18.57 -3.66
N GLN A 68 -3.03 -19.72 -3.00
CA GLN A 68 -3.88 -19.97 -1.85
C GLN A 68 -3.53 -19.02 -0.69
N ASN A 69 -2.25 -18.83 -0.42
CA ASN A 69 -1.81 -17.89 0.62
C ASN A 69 -2.25 -16.44 0.27
N SER A 70 -2.11 -16.02 -0.97
CA SER A 70 -2.58 -14.69 -1.42
C SER A 70 -4.09 -14.53 -1.23
N LEU A 71 -4.89 -15.55 -1.55
CA LEU A 71 -6.33 -15.55 -1.29
C LEU A 71 -6.65 -15.41 0.21
N ASP A 72 -5.93 -16.14 1.06
CA ASP A 72 -6.13 -16.10 2.50
C ASP A 72 -5.75 -14.73 3.09
N GLN A 73 -4.65 -14.12 2.63
CA GLN A 73 -4.25 -12.78 3.02
C GLN A 73 -5.26 -11.70 2.60
N VAL A 74 -5.79 -11.78 1.37
CA VAL A 74 -6.82 -10.85 0.91
C VAL A 74 -8.12 -11.06 1.68
N LYS A 75 -8.52 -12.31 1.96
CA LYS A 75 -9.70 -12.62 2.78
C LYS A 75 -9.61 -12.04 4.18
N LEU A 76 -8.43 -12.13 4.80
CA LEU A 76 -8.17 -11.60 6.14
C LEU A 76 -8.25 -10.07 6.21
N ARG A 77 -7.89 -9.39 5.11
CA ARG A 77 -7.72 -7.92 5.04
C ARG A 77 -8.78 -7.23 4.21
N SER A 78 -9.91 -7.87 3.93
CA SER A 78 -11.00 -7.25 3.16
C SER A 78 -12.37 -7.76 3.57
N THR A 79 -13.39 -7.00 3.17
CA THR A 79 -14.78 -7.43 3.31
C THR A 79 -15.07 -8.65 2.43
N PRO A 80 -16.09 -9.45 2.79
CA PRO A 80 -16.50 -10.60 1.98
C PRO A 80 -16.77 -10.24 0.50
N SER A 81 -17.34 -9.07 0.23
CA SER A 81 -17.63 -8.60 -1.13
C SER A 81 -16.35 -8.41 -1.96
N VAL A 82 -15.32 -7.79 -1.37
CA VAL A 82 -14.03 -7.55 -2.03
C VAL A 82 -13.29 -8.88 -2.28
N TYR A 83 -13.28 -9.77 -1.30
CA TYR A 83 -12.70 -11.10 -1.42
C TYR A 83 -13.39 -11.94 -2.51
N GLU A 84 -14.72 -12.03 -2.49
CA GLU A 84 -15.48 -12.82 -3.45
C GLU A 84 -15.35 -12.30 -4.90
N SER A 85 -15.18 -10.99 -5.06
CA SER A 85 -14.87 -10.40 -6.36
C SER A 85 -13.53 -10.91 -6.92
N MET A 86 -12.48 -10.98 -6.08
CA MET A 86 -11.19 -11.56 -6.47
C MET A 86 -11.30 -13.07 -6.74
N ARG A 87 -11.91 -13.81 -5.82
CA ARG A 87 -12.07 -15.25 -5.93
C ARG A 87 -12.77 -15.64 -7.24
N ARG A 88 -13.89 -14.97 -7.55
CA ARG A 88 -14.62 -15.21 -8.81
C ARG A 88 -13.77 -14.88 -10.03
N PHE A 89 -13.04 -13.77 -10.01
CA PHE A 89 -12.15 -13.45 -11.13
C PHE A 89 -11.09 -14.54 -11.33
N ILE A 90 -10.46 -15.02 -10.27
CA ILE A 90 -9.43 -16.06 -10.35
C ILE A 90 -9.99 -17.39 -10.82
N VAL A 91 -11.15 -17.82 -10.30
CA VAL A 91 -11.69 -19.17 -10.52
C VAL A 91 -12.57 -19.26 -11.77
N GLU A 92 -13.35 -18.23 -12.08
CA GLU A 92 -14.45 -18.30 -13.06
C GLU A 92 -14.16 -17.50 -14.35
N SER A 93 -13.20 -16.55 -14.31
CA SER A 93 -12.94 -15.71 -15.48
C SER A 93 -12.08 -16.45 -16.55
N PRO A 94 -12.44 -16.39 -17.82
CA PRO A 94 -11.57 -16.87 -18.90
C PRO A 94 -10.27 -16.09 -19.04
N ASN A 95 -10.23 -14.84 -18.51
CA ASN A 95 -9.04 -14.00 -18.44
C ASN A 95 -8.28 -14.13 -17.10
N SER A 96 -8.60 -15.15 -16.35
CA SER A 96 -7.95 -15.45 -15.06
C SER A 96 -6.46 -15.74 -15.24
N PRO A 97 -5.62 -15.29 -14.32
CA PRO A 97 -4.20 -15.70 -14.30
C PRO A 97 -4.04 -17.23 -14.22
N LEU A 98 -4.94 -17.96 -13.57
CA LEU A 98 -4.95 -19.43 -13.56
C LEU A 98 -5.01 -20.02 -14.97
N VAL A 99 -5.82 -19.42 -15.84
CA VAL A 99 -5.98 -19.87 -17.23
C VAL A 99 -4.84 -19.40 -18.11
N LEU A 100 -4.45 -18.12 -18.00
CA LEU A 100 -3.49 -17.49 -18.90
C LEU A 100 -2.04 -17.80 -18.58
N LEU A 101 -1.72 -17.98 -17.30
CA LEU A 101 -0.35 -18.15 -16.83
C LEU A 101 -0.06 -19.59 -16.36
N ALA A 102 -1.09 -20.33 -15.99
CA ALA A 102 -1.01 -21.71 -15.52
C ALA A 102 0.04 -21.89 -14.40
N LYS A 103 0.87 -22.96 -14.48
CA LYS A 103 1.91 -23.27 -13.47
C LYS A 103 3.30 -22.72 -13.83
N ASP A 104 3.47 -22.29 -15.07
CA ASP A 104 4.80 -22.04 -15.62
C ASP A 104 5.19 -20.57 -15.56
N LYS A 105 4.23 -19.68 -15.32
CA LYS A 105 4.45 -18.24 -15.32
C LYS A 105 3.99 -17.62 -14.02
N VAL A 106 4.71 -16.58 -13.62
CA VAL A 106 4.46 -15.80 -12.42
C VAL A 106 4.14 -14.36 -12.83
N MET A 107 3.06 -13.78 -12.29
CA MET A 107 2.79 -12.36 -12.41
C MET A 107 3.32 -11.65 -11.18
N LYS A 108 4.37 -10.86 -11.38
CA LYS A 108 4.96 -10.01 -10.35
C LYS A 108 4.34 -8.63 -10.38
N VAL A 109 4.07 -8.10 -9.20
CA VAL A 109 3.59 -6.74 -8.99
C VAL A 109 4.66 -5.93 -8.29
N GLY A 110 4.96 -4.74 -8.82
CA GLY A 110 5.85 -3.79 -8.17
C GLY A 110 5.19 -2.42 -8.03
N ILE A 111 5.33 -1.82 -6.86
CA ILE A 111 4.78 -0.48 -6.58
C ILE A 111 5.67 0.56 -7.25
N THR A 112 5.08 1.43 -8.09
CA THR A 112 5.84 2.43 -8.88
C THR A 112 6.07 3.74 -8.15
N SER A 113 5.21 4.08 -7.19
CA SER A 113 5.33 5.31 -6.40
C SER A 113 4.73 5.11 -5.01
N LYS A 114 5.12 5.97 -4.06
CA LYS A 114 4.51 5.98 -2.74
C LYS A 114 2.98 6.10 -2.86
N PRO A 115 2.19 5.26 -2.18
CA PRO A 115 0.74 5.41 -2.14
C PRO A 115 0.31 6.78 -1.64
N ILE A 116 -0.71 7.35 -2.26
CA ILE A 116 -1.36 8.59 -1.81
C ILE A 116 -2.52 8.17 -0.92
N VAL A 117 -2.52 8.65 0.33
CA VAL A 117 -3.50 8.22 1.35
C VAL A 117 -4.14 9.43 2.02
N ASP A 118 -5.45 9.39 2.14
CA ASP A 118 -6.24 10.22 3.04
C ASP A 118 -6.76 9.32 4.18
N SER A 119 -5.98 9.25 5.27
CA SER A 119 -6.28 8.40 6.42
C SER A 119 -7.58 8.79 7.12
N ASN A 120 -7.96 10.08 7.06
CA ASN A 120 -9.21 10.56 7.70
C ASN A 120 -10.45 10.06 6.97
N LYS A 121 -10.35 9.89 5.65
CA LYS A 121 -11.44 9.36 4.81
C LYS A 121 -11.35 7.86 4.58
N GLY A 122 -10.25 7.21 4.97
CA GLY A 122 -10.01 5.81 4.69
C GLY A 122 -9.94 5.52 3.19
N VAL A 123 -9.28 6.40 2.41
CA VAL A 123 -9.14 6.23 0.96
C VAL A 123 -7.68 6.34 0.56
N GLY A 124 -7.24 5.45 -0.32
CA GLY A 124 -5.90 5.50 -0.88
C GLY A 124 -5.83 5.15 -2.36
N THR A 125 -4.77 5.61 -3.00
CA THR A 125 -4.44 5.32 -4.39
C THR A 125 -3.04 4.74 -4.48
N VAL A 126 -2.92 3.59 -5.15
CA VAL A 126 -1.67 2.87 -5.33
C VAL A 126 -1.39 2.71 -6.82
N ARG A 127 -0.22 3.16 -7.28
CA ARG A 127 0.26 2.91 -8.64
C ARG A 127 1.25 1.76 -8.64
N PHE A 128 1.08 0.85 -9.58
CA PHE A 128 1.88 -0.35 -9.67
C PHE A 128 2.02 -0.84 -11.10
N TYR A 129 3.00 -1.70 -11.34
CA TYR A 129 3.13 -2.42 -12.60
C TYR A 129 2.93 -3.91 -12.42
N LYS A 130 2.52 -4.57 -13.49
CA LYS A 130 2.48 -6.03 -13.61
C LYS A 130 3.50 -6.48 -14.64
N ALA A 131 4.30 -7.47 -14.28
CA ALA A 131 5.28 -8.09 -15.16
C ALA A 131 5.15 -9.61 -15.09
N VAL A 132 5.04 -10.27 -16.24
CA VAL A 132 5.00 -11.73 -16.32
C VAL A 132 6.42 -12.26 -16.49
N THR A 133 6.79 -13.18 -15.62
CA THR A 133 8.11 -13.81 -15.60
C THR A 133 7.97 -15.33 -15.60
N ASP A 134 9.04 -16.03 -15.94
CA ASP A 134 9.18 -17.46 -15.67
C ASP A 134 9.47 -17.73 -14.18
N GLY A 135 9.52 -18.99 -13.78
CA GLY A 135 9.80 -19.40 -12.40
C GLY A 135 11.16 -18.94 -11.86
N THR A 136 12.11 -18.51 -12.74
CA THR A 136 13.42 -17.95 -12.34
C THR A 136 13.40 -16.43 -12.20
N GLY A 137 12.27 -15.79 -12.56
CA GLY A 137 12.10 -14.34 -12.51
C GLY A 137 12.53 -13.61 -13.79
N LYS A 138 12.82 -14.32 -14.86
CA LYS A 138 13.19 -13.74 -16.15
C LYS A 138 11.94 -13.33 -16.93
N PRO A 139 11.88 -12.12 -17.51
CA PRO A 139 10.76 -11.67 -18.32
C PRO A 139 10.47 -12.59 -19.50
N ILE A 140 9.20 -12.83 -19.78
CA ILE A 140 8.77 -13.68 -20.89
C ILE A 140 8.44 -12.80 -22.11
N PRO A 141 9.04 -13.05 -23.29
CA PRO A 141 8.69 -12.35 -24.53
C PRO A 141 7.19 -12.46 -24.84
N GLY A 142 6.60 -11.35 -25.33
CA GLY A 142 5.16 -11.30 -25.64
C GLY A 142 4.27 -10.86 -24.47
N TYR A 143 4.81 -10.70 -23.27
CA TYR A 143 4.10 -10.15 -22.12
C TYR A 143 4.71 -8.77 -21.75
N PRO A 144 4.19 -7.67 -22.31
CA PRO A 144 4.67 -6.34 -21.96
C PRO A 144 4.37 -6.01 -20.49
N ILE A 145 5.24 -5.20 -19.89
CA ILE A 145 4.93 -4.62 -18.58
C ILE A 145 3.74 -3.67 -18.73
N THR A 146 2.77 -3.80 -17.86
CA THR A 146 1.57 -2.94 -17.85
C THR A 146 1.51 -2.14 -16.57
N HIS A 147 1.06 -0.89 -16.66
CA HIS A 147 0.94 0.02 -15.52
C HIS A 147 -0.53 0.17 -15.12
N TRP A 148 -0.76 0.24 -13.82
CA TRP A 148 -2.09 0.19 -13.22
C TRP A 148 -2.18 1.14 -12.03
N GLN A 149 -3.42 1.58 -11.78
CA GLN A 149 -3.76 2.35 -10.59
C GLN A 149 -4.91 1.67 -9.86
N ALA A 150 -4.72 1.38 -8.58
CA ALA A 150 -5.79 0.93 -7.70
C ALA A 150 -6.30 2.10 -6.86
N THR A 151 -7.63 2.25 -6.78
CA THR A 151 -8.32 3.12 -5.81
C THR A 151 -8.99 2.23 -4.78
N ILE A 152 -8.68 2.46 -3.50
CA ILE A 152 -9.00 1.57 -2.40
C ILE A 152 -9.68 2.37 -1.29
N THR A 153 -10.82 1.90 -0.81
CA THR A 153 -11.42 2.39 0.43
C THR A 153 -11.17 1.34 1.50
N PHE A 154 -10.79 1.79 2.70
CA PHE A 154 -10.42 0.92 3.81
C PHE A 154 -10.87 1.51 5.14
N ASP A 155 -10.97 0.65 6.12
CA ASP A 155 -11.19 0.99 7.53
C ASP A 155 -10.33 0.08 8.42
N TYR A 156 -10.51 0.21 9.74
CA TYR A 156 -9.89 -0.65 10.74
C TYR A 156 -10.99 -1.29 11.57
N GLU A 157 -11.23 -2.57 11.35
CA GLU A 157 -12.30 -3.30 12.01
C GLU A 157 -11.77 -4.14 13.18
N HIS A 158 -12.16 -3.78 14.40
CA HIS A 158 -11.81 -4.54 15.61
C HIS A 158 -12.81 -5.68 15.85
N LYS A 159 -12.79 -6.72 15.01
CA LYS A 159 -13.54 -7.95 15.30
C LYS A 159 -12.73 -8.84 16.25
N LEU A 160 -13.46 -9.61 17.08
CA LEU A 160 -12.84 -10.73 17.80
C LEU A 160 -12.28 -11.70 16.76
N ARG A 161 -10.98 -11.93 16.80
CA ARG A 161 -10.21 -12.70 15.81
C ARG A 161 -9.48 -13.83 16.52
N THR A 162 -9.04 -14.79 15.73
CA THR A 162 -8.14 -15.84 16.21
C THR A 162 -6.74 -15.27 16.49
N ASP A 163 -5.92 -16.01 17.24
CA ASP A 163 -4.53 -15.62 17.49
C ASP A 163 -3.74 -15.45 16.20
N ASP A 164 -4.00 -16.28 15.19
CA ASP A 164 -3.39 -16.19 13.87
C ASP A 164 -3.77 -14.90 13.13
N ASP A 165 -5.02 -14.45 13.28
CA ASP A 165 -5.48 -13.18 12.70
C ASP A 165 -4.75 -12.00 13.33
N TYR A 166 -4.48 -12.03 14.64
CA TYR A 166 -3.71 -11.00 15.33
C TYR A 166 -2.27 -10.91 14.85
N ILE A 167 -1.65 -12.03 14.51
CA ILE A 167 -0.29 -12.06 13.97
C ILE A 167 -0.24 -11.46 12.57
N ASN A 168 -1.19 -11.84 11.71
CA ASN A 168 -1.18 -11.49 10.29
C ASN A 168 -1.84 -10.13 9.96
N ASN A 169 -2.73 -9.64 10.82
CA ASN A 169 -3.42 -8.36 10.66
C ASN A 169 -3.71 -7.71 12.02
N PRO A 170 -2.66 -7.33 12.76
CA PRO A 170 -2.77 -6.88 14.16
C PRO A 170 -3.63 -5.63 14.33
N LEU A 171 -3.63 -4.75 13.35
CA LEU A 171 -4.39 -3.50 13.39
C LEU A 171 -5.83 -3.65 12.91
N GLY A 172 -6.20 -4.80 12.35
CA GLY A 172 -7.53 -5.00 11.78
C GLY A 172 -7.77 -4.22 10.48
N PHE A 173 -6.74 -3.95 9.69
CA PHE A 173 -6.86 -3.31 8.39
C PHE A 173 -7.85 -4.08 7.50
N ASN A 174 -8.83 -3.38 6.93
CA ASN A 174 -9.94 -3.98 6.22
C ASN A 174 -10.30 -3.16 4.98
N VAL A 175 -10.13 -3.72 3.80
CA VAL A 175 -10.49 -3.10 2.52
C VAL A 175 -11.98 -3.29 2.26
N THR A 176 -12.71 -2.19 2.14
CA THR A 176 -14.16 -2.18 1.93
C THR A 176 -14.55 -1.98 0.47
N SER A 177 -13.67 -1.38 -0.34
CA SER A 177 -13.85 -1.23 -1.78
C SER A 177 -12.52 -1.27 -2.51
N TYR A 178 -12.49 -1.90 -3.68
CA TYR A 178 -11.32 -2.02 -4.54
C TYR A 178 -11.69 -1.82 -5.99
N ARG A 179 -11.04 -0.88 -6.64
CA ARG A 179 -11.15 -0.65 -8.07
C ARG A 179 -9.76 -0.52 -8.68
N VAL A 180 -9.53 -1.14 -9.83
CA VAL A 180 -8.28 -1.08 -10.57
C VAL A 180 -8.53 -0.67 -12.01
N ASP A 181 -7.73 0.28 -12.50
CA ASP A 181 -7.78 0.80 -13.85
C ASP A 181 -6.38 0.71 -14.48
N GLN A 182 -6.29 0.32 -15.75
CA GLN A 182 -5.02 0.31 -16.47
C GLN A 182 -4.65 1.73 -16.90
N GLU A 183 -3.41 2.12 -16.64
CA GLU A 183 -2.90 3.41 -17.12
C GLU A 183 -2.52 3.31 -18.60
N SER A 184 -3.03 4.24 -19.41
CA SER A 184 -2.63 4.33 -20.81
C SER A 184 -1.16 4.77 -20.89
N GLN A 185 -0.32 3.96 -21.53
CA GLN A 185 1.02 4.41 -21.91
C GLN A 185 0.87 5.50 -22.98
N LYS A 186 1.33 6.70 -22.68
CA LYS A 186 1.49 7.77 -23.66
C LYS A 186 2.80 7.61 -24.39
#